data_daad6f8a27fa8acb5e01430f9a2099df
#
_entry.id   daad6f8a27fa8acb5e01430f9a2099df
#
_cell.length_a   1.000
_cell.length_b   1.000
_cell.length_c   1.000
_cell.angle_alpha   90.00
_cell.angle_beta   90.00
_cell.angle_gamma   90.00
#
_symmetry.space_group_name_H-M   'P 1'
#
loop_
_entity.id
_entity.type
_entity.pdbx_description
1 polymer ?
#
loop_
_entity_poly.entity_id
_entity_poly.type
_entity_poly.pdbx_seq_one_letter_code
_entity_poly.pdbx_strand_id
1 'polypeptide(L)'
;MTRRLLLAGTAFLTACAAGSRGTSAAAPAINSAPGATSPAAATEAPATHRPDAVRYGPSALRYVVHRRLHIQQVLGEQTQAQDIGARIFVTTAITGPADSVGYPATFLVDSIVADSGTPQPIMDNVNKVRKLVFAGRVAPRGEFVNALASDSGLAQSVVQLLGNFRDFLPRLPIDGLKPGAAWTDTVESSQKGSGSEVSRRTIALSTAAGWEDRLGTRSVRVAGSQTYRVAGGGKNAGQPFELSGAGTGSGVAYIAADGRYLGGEFQDSTTLTVRLPVQGVAVPVIQVTRTTVAVLP
;
A
#
# COMPACT_ATOMS: atom_id res chain seq x y z
N MET A 1 -13.71 -5.75 -38.24
CA MET A 1 -13.67 -4.53 -37.39
C MET A 1 -13.45 -4.82 -35.91
N THR A 2 -12.95 -5.98 -35.51
CA THR A 2 -12.96 -6.51 -34.12
C THR A 2 -11.61 -6.40 -33.38
N ARG A 3 -10.57 -5.83 -33.98
CA ARG A 3 -9.20 -5.85 -33.38
C ARG A 3 -8.83 -4.64 -32.50
N ARG A 4 -9.67 -3.59 -32.39
CA ARG A 4 -9.36 -2.38 -31.60
C ARG A 4 -9.93 -2.33 -30.19
N LEU A 5 -10.78 -3.28 -29.79
CA LEU A 5 -11.38 -3.33 -28.43
C LEU A 5 -10.44 -3.92 -27.36
N LEU A 6 -9.40 -4.67 -27.76
CA LEU A 6 -8.53 -5.41 -26.84
C LEU A 6 -7.55 -4.55 -26.03
N LEU A 7 -7.27 -3.31 -26.45
CA LEU A 7 -6.33 -2.41 -25.76
C LEU A 7 -7.00 -1.53 -24.69
N ALA A 8 -8.33 -1.39 -24.72
CA ALA A 8 -9.04 -0.54 -23.75
C ALA A 8 -9.25 -1.21 -22.38
N GLY A 9 -9.26 -2.54 -22.32
CA GLY A 9 -9.55 -3.28 -21.09
C GLY A 9 -8.45 -3.18 -20.00
N THR A 10 -7.20 -3.08 -20.40
CA THR A 10 -6.07 -3.06 -19.45
C THR A 10 -5.90 -1.72 -18.73
N ALA A 11 -6.36 -0.61 -19.32
CA ALA A 11 -6.22 0.72 -18.74
C ALA A 11 -7.25 1.03 -17.63
N PHE A 12 -8.39 0.32 -17.59
CA PHE A 12 -9.44 0.58 -16.59
C PHE A 12 -9.07 0.12 -15.17
N LEU A 13 -8.18 -0.85 -15.02
CA LEU A 13 -7.83 -1.43 -13.75
C LEU A 13 -6.82 -0.61 -12.94
N THR A 14 -6.24 0.43 -13.55
CA THR A 14 -5.24 1.31 -12.92
C THR A 14 -5.83 2.21 -11.83
N ALA A 15 -7.15 2.46 -11.85
CA ALA A 15 -7.80 3.44 -10.98
C ALA A 15 -7.99 2.98 -9.53
N CYS A 16 -7.91 1.68 -9.24
CA CYS A 16 -8.22 1.15 -7.89
C CYS A 16 -7.05 1.17 -6.90
N ALA A 17 -5.85 1.54 -7.32
CA ALA A 17 -4.64 1.41 -6.49
C ALA A 17 -3.92 2.74 -6.14
N ALA A 18 -4.39 3.91 -6.57
CA ALA A 18 -3.66 5.17 -6.40
C ALA A 18 -4.15 6.05 -5.25
N GLY A 19 -3.23 6.60 -4.48
CA GLY A 19 -3.46 7.41 -3.28
C GLY A 19 -3.96 8.85 -3.54
N SER A 20 -4.52 9.46 -2.51
CA SER A 20 -5.12 10.80 -2.50
C SER A 20 -4.15 11.93 -2.85
N ARG A 21 -4.58 12.86 -3.70
CA ARG A 21 -3.89 14.15 -3.91
C ARG A 21 -4.23 15.13 -2.79
N GLY A 22 -3.20 15.56 -2.05
CA GLY A 22 -3.25 16.82 -1.32
C GLY A 22 -2.99 18.00 -2.28
N THR A 23 -3.69 19.09 -2.12
CA THR A 23 -3.55 20.35 -2.87
C THR A 23 -2.12 20.89 -2.80
N SER A 24 -1.57 21.24 -3.97
CA SER A 24 -0.26 21.85 -4.15
C SER A 24 -0.17 23.23 -3.49
N ALA A 25 0.74 23.38 -2.53
CA ALA A 25 1.31 24.66 -2.16
C ALA A 25 2.79 24.67 -2.55
N ALA A 26 3.25 25.77 -3.13
CA ALA A 26 4.57 25.96 -3.70
C ALA A 26 5.70 25.63 -2.70
N ALA A 27 6.71 24.91 -3.19
CA ALA A 27 7.90 24.53 -2.43
C ALA A 27 8.84 25.72 -2.24
N PRO A 28 9.41 25.93 -1.03
CA PRO A 28 10.63 26.69 -0.89
C PRO A 28 11.86 25.82 -1.23
N ALA A 29 12.81 26.42 -1.91
CA ALA A 29 14.09 25.83 -2.29
C ALA A 29 14.84 25.32 -1.04
N ILE A 30 15.27 24.07 -1.06
CA ILE A 30 16.09 23.48 -0.01
C ILE A 30 17.56 23.59 -0.41
N ASN A 31 18.31 24.40 0.35
CA ASN A 31 19.76 24.46 0.34
C ASN A 31 20.36 23.24 1.04
N SER A 32 21.40 22.71 0.37
CA SER A 32 22.56 21.94 0.84
C SER A 32 22.47 21.06 2.08
N ALA A 33 22.72 19.78 1.89
CA ALA A 33 22.88 18.74 2.90
C ALA A 33 24.08 18.99 3.83
N PRO A 34 23.94 18.72 5.13
CA PRO A 34 25.07 18.42 6.01
C PRO A 34 25.35 16.92 5.99
N GLY A 35 26.65 16.60 6.16
CA GLY A 35 27.25 15.28 6.04
C GLY A 35 26.55 14.16 6.83
N ALA A 36 26.58 12.99 6.23
CA ALA A 36 26.12 11.74 6.80
C ALA A 36 26.95 11.38 8.06
N THR A 37 26.35 11.61 9.21
CA THR A 37 26.79 10.98 10.45
C THR A 37 26.23 9.55 10.46
N SER A 38 27.12 8.57 10.57
CA SER A 38 26.76 7.15 10.71
C SER A 38 25.75 6.97 11.85
N PRO A 39 24.62 6.29 11.63
CA PRO A 39 23.67 6.05 12.71
C PRO A 39 24.34 5.18 13.78
N ALA A 40 24.36 5.68 15.01
CA ALA A 40 24.75 4.89 16.17
C ALA A 40 23.95 3.59 16.21
N ALA A 41 24.62 2.48 16.41
CA ALA A 41 24.02 1.18 16.56
C ALA A 41 22.89 1.26 17.62
N ALA A 42 21.68 0.93 17.20
CA ALA A 42 20.54 0.84 18.12
C ALA A 42 20.88 -0.24 19.15
N THR A 43 20.96 0.14 20.41
CA THR A 43 21.15 -0.78 21.53
C THR A 43 19.98 -1.74 21.53
N GLU A 44 20.23 -3.04 21.33
CA GLU A 44 19.22 -4.08 21.41
C GLU A 44 18.55 -4.03 22.80
N ALA A 45 17.25 -3.75 22.80
CA ALA A 45 16.47 -3.84 24.02
C ALA A 45 16.43 -5.30 24.48
N PRO A 46 16.57 -5.58 25.80
CA PRO A 46 16.54 -6.95 26.30
C PRO A 46 15.24 -7.66 25.89
N ALA A 47 15.34 -8.92 25.47
CA ALA A 47 14.25 -9.75 24.94
C ALA A 47 13.05 -9.92 25.91
N THR A 48 13.15 -9.44 27.14
CA THR A 48 12.14 -9.56 28.21
C THR A 48 11.22 -8.36 28.38
N HIS A 49 11.49 -7.24 27.68
CA HIS A 49 10.66 -6.05 27.86
C HIS A 49 9.26 -6.24 27.26
N ARG A 50 8.23 -6.13 28.08
CA ARG A 50 6.80 -6.19 27.68
C ARG A 50 6.14 -4.87 28.07
N PRO A 51 6.03 -3.90 27.15
CA PRO A 51 5.34 -2.66 27.44
C PRO A 51 3.85 -2.92 27.66
N ASP A 52 3.19 -2.06 28.43
CA ASP A 52 1.74 -2.12 28.64
C ASP A 52 0.96 -1.97 27.35
N ALA A 53 1.49 -1.18 26.42
CA ALA A 53 0.96 -1.04 25.05
C ALA A 53 2.08 -0.71 24.08
N VAL A 54 2.06 -1.39 22.91
CA VAL A 54 3.01 -1.13 21.82
C VAL A 54 2.50 0.02 20.95
N ARG A 55 3.39 0.94 20.60
CA ARG A 55 3.15 2.07 19.68
C ARG A 55 4.29 2.16 18.68
N TYR A 56 4.01 2.67 17.50
CA TYR A 56 5.07 3.01 16.55
C TYR A 56 5.99 4.08 17.13
N GLY A 57 7.26 3.97 16.82
CA GLY A 57 8.30 4.90 17.24
C GLY A 57 9.42 5.01 16.21
N PRO A 58 10.46 5.79 16.51
CA PRO A 58 11.64 5.92 15.65
C PRO A 58 12.25 4.57 15.32
N SER A 59 12.52 4.33 14.04
CA SER A 59 13.09 3.07 13.54
C SER A 59 13.64 3.27 12.13
N ALA A 60 14.64 2.48 11.77
CA ALA A 60 15.16 2.41 10.41
C ALA A 60 15.25 0.92 10.03
N LEU A 61 14.49 0.53 9.02
CA LEU A 61 14.38 -0.86 8.58
C LEU A 61 14.35 -0.94 7.06
N ARG A 62 14.87 -2.04 6.56
CA ARG A 62 14.76 -2.40 5.15
C ARG A 62 13.78 -3.55 5.00
N TYR A 63 12.96 -3.47 3.95
CA TYR A 63 11.95 -4.48 3.67
C TYR A 63 12.09 -4.99 2.24
N VAL A 64 11.69 -6.24 2.05
CA VAL A 64 11.23 -6.73 0.76
C VAL A 64 9.71 -6.91 0.82
N VAL A 65 9.03 -6.27 -0.11
CA VAL A 65 7.58 -6.43 -0.32
C VAL A 65 7.40 -7.25 -1.59
N HIS A 66 6.87 -8.45 -1.48
CA HIS A 66 6.48 -9.23 -2.65
C HIS A 66 4.97 -9.09 -2.86
N ARG A 67 4.60 -8.43 -3.95
CA ARG A 67 3.21 -8.21 -4.32
C ARG A 67 2.89 -8.94 -5.60
N ARG A 68 1.80 -9.70 -5.60
CA ARG A 68 1.24 -10.40 -6.75
C ARG A 68 -0.22 -10.02 -6.91
N LEU A 69 -0.59 -9.71 -8.14
CA LEU A 69 -1.93 -9.32 -8.54
C LEU A 69 -2.36 -10.24 -9.68
N HIS A 70 -3.40 -11.02 -9.43
CA HIS A 70 -4.11 -11.80 -10.45
C HIS A 70 -5.38 -11.07 -10.84
N ILE A 71 -5.56 -10.80 -12.13
CA ILE A 71 -6.73 -10.13 -12.69
C ILE A 71 -7.38 -11.09 -13.67
N GLN A 72 -8.67 -11.32 -13.53
CA GLN A 72 -9.48 -12.09 -14.47
C GLN A 72 -10.66 -11.23 -14.91
N GLN A 73 -10.89 -11.12 -16.21
CA GLN A 73 -12.01 -10.39 -16.79
C GLN A 73 -12.73 -11.26 -17.83
N VAL A 74 -14.06 -11.05 -17.93
CA VAL A 74 -14.89 -11.77 -18.90
C VAL A 74 -15.41 -10.77 -19.93
N LEU A 75 -15.03 -10.97 -21.19
CA LEU A 75 -15.42 -10.16 -22.33
C LEU A 75 -16.23 -11.01 -23.30
N GLY A 76 -17.56 -10.91 -23.24
CA GLY A 76 -18.43 -11.85 -23.97
C GLY A 76 -18.23 -13.29 -23.47
N GLU A 77 -17.86 -14.20 -24.37
CA GLU A 77 -17.58 -15.61 -24.04
C GLU A 77 -16.10 -15.86 -23.69
N GLN A 78 -15.25 -14.84 -23.78
CA GLN A 78 -13.81 -15.00 -23.54
C GLN A 78 -13.44 -14.56 -22.14
N THR A 79 -12.72 -15.43 -21.43
CA THR A 79 -12.06 -15.11 -20.18
C THR A 79 -10.60 -14.76 -20.47
N GLN A 80 -10.19 -13.58 -19.97
CA GLN A 80 -8.80 -13.14 -20.03
C GLN A 80 -8.27 -13.06 -18.60
N ALA A 81 -7.08 -13.62 -18.39
CA ALA A 81 -6.39 -13.56 -17.12
C ALA A 81 -5.01 -12.94 -17.29
N GLN A 82 -4.56 -12.19 -16.29
CA GLN A 82 -3.26 -11.55 -16.26
C GLN A 82 -2.69 -11.61 -14.87
N ASP A 83 -1.41 -11.95 -14.77
CA ASP A 83 -0.62 -11.91 -13.55
C ASP A 83 0.38 -10.77 -13.62
N ILE A 84 0.41 -9.95 -12.55
CA ILE A 84 1.36 -8.85 -12.39
C ILE A 84 2.01 -9.05 -11.02
N GLY A 85 3.33 -9.08 -10.98
CA GLY A 85 4.04 -9.27 -9.72
C GLY A 85 5.36 -8.53 -9.67
N ALA A 86 5.77 -8.19 -8.45
CA ALA A 86 7.08 -7.59 -8.22
C ALA A 86 7.55 -7.79 -6.78
N ARG A 87 8.87 -7.85 -6.65
CA ARG A 87 9.58 -7.68 -5.39
C ARG A 87 10.10 -6.25 -5.32
N ILE A 88 9.68 -5.53 -4.29
CA ILE A 88 10.00 -4.13 -4.06
C ILE A 88 10.88 -4.06 -2.82
N PHE A 89 12.05 -3.49 -2.95
CA PHE A 89 12.97 -3.26 -1.85
C PHE A 89 12.79 -1.83 -1.37
N VAL A 90 12.48 -1.67 -0.09
CA VAL A 90 12.14 -0.38 0.51
C VAL A 90 12.94 -0.19 1.79
N THR A 91 13.61 0.96 1.89
CA THR A 91 14.19 1.43 3.15
C THR A 91 13.24 2.44 3.78
N THR A 92 12.87 2.19 5.04
CA THR A 92 12.04 3.10 5.82
C THR A 92 12.87 3.75 6.92
N ALA A 93 12.65 5.03 7.17
CA ALA A 93 13.20 5.73 8.31
C ALA A 93 12.08 6.53 8.98
N ILE A 94 11.80 6.20 10.24
CA ILE A 94 10.90 6.94 11.12
C ILE A 94 11.80 7.61 12.15
N THR A 95 11.78 8.94 12.23
CA THR A 95 12.70 9.72 13.05
C THR A 95 11.96 10.49 14.15
N GLY A 96 12.62 10.85 15.23
CA GLY A 96 12.06 11.64 16.31
C GLY A 96 12.51 13.10 16.26
N PRO A 97 11.90 13.99 17.04
CA PRO A 97 10.67 13.77 17.81
C PRO A 97 9.39 13.80 16.96
N ALA A 98 8.29 13.28 17.50
CA ALA A 98 6.98 13.43 16.90
C ALA A 98 6.47 14.87 17.04
N ASP A 99 5.71 15.34 16.04
CA ASP A 99 4.89 16.53 16.13
C ASP A 99 3.39 16.17 16.38
N SER A 100 2.49 17.14 16.23
CA SER A 100 1.05 16.93 16.42
C SER A 100 0.42 15.95 15.41
N VAL A 101 1.08 15.68 14.29
CA VAL A 101 0.61 14.76 13.24
C VAL A 101 1.22 13.36 13.41
N GLY A 102 2.46 13.29 13.87
CA GLY A 102 3.20 12.04 14.06
C GLY A 102 4.70 12.20 13.87
N TYR A 103 5.38 11.08 13.71
CA TYR A 103 6.81 11.03 13.47
C TYR A 103 7.18 11.39 12.03
N PRO A 104 8.20 12.24 11.78
CA PRO A 104 8.76 12.38 10.45
C PRO A 104 9.18 11.03 9.90
N ALA A 105 8.83 10.74 8.64
CA ALA A 105 9.14 9.47 8.05
C ALA A 105 9.46 9.59 6.56
N THR A 106 10.34 8.72 6.10
CA THR A 106 10.68 8.54 4.69
C THR A 106 10.60 7.07 4.30
N PHE A 107 10.10 6.83 3.08
CA PHE A 107 10.08 5.53 2.43
C PHE A 107 10.87 5.68 1.12
N LEU A 108 12.02 5.06 1.04
CA LEU A 108 12.87 5.06 -0.13
C LEU A 108 12.68 3.75 -0.89
N VAL A 109 12.32 3.82 -2.16
CA VAL A 109 12.34 2.65 -3.05
C VAL A 109 13.76 2.40 -3.52
N ASP A 110 14.41 1.40 -2.96
CA ASP A 110 15.79 1.01 -3.33
C ASP A 110 15.82 0.42 -4.73
N SER A 111 14.90 -0.52 -5.00
CA SER A 111 14.75 -1.17 -6.30
C SER A 111 13.41 -1.91 -6.41
N ILE A 112 13.03 -2.22 -7.65
CA ILE A 112 11.92 -3.12 -7.96
C ILE A 112 12.45 -4.21 -8.91
N VAL A 113 12.03 -5.44 -8.68
CA VAL A 113 12.27 -6.57 -9.58
C VAL A 113 10.90 -7.12 -9.95
N ALA A 114 10.45 -6.87 -11.17
CA ALA A 114 9.18 -7.39 -11.65
C ALA A 114 9.26 -8.89 -11.91
N ASP A 115 8.15 -9.59 -11.63
CA ASP A 115 8.02 -11.01 -11.93
C ASP A 115 7.85 -11.22 -13.46
N SER A 116 8.16 -12.42 -13.95
CA SER A 116 7.90 -12.81 -15.34
C SER A 116 6.40 -12.72 -15.64
N GLY A 117 6.04 -12.20 -16.82
CA GLY A 117 4.64 -11.96 -17.20
C GLY A 117 4.12 -10.56 -16.89
N THR A 118 4.85 -9.75 -16.14
CA THR A 118 4.51 -8.34 -15.95
C THR A 118 4.54 -7.58 -17.29
N PRO A 119 3.49 -6.80 -17.64
CA PRO A 119 3.42 -6.11 -18.92
C PRO A 119 4.59 -5.16 -19.18
N GLN A 120 5.06 -5.09 -20.42
CA GLN A 120 6.20 -4.28 -20.84
C GLN A 120 6.09 -2.80 -20.43
N PRO A 121 4.93 -2.11 -20.56
CA PRO A 121 4.81 -0.71 -20.15
C PRO A 121 5.08 -0.47 -18.63
N ILE A 122 4.84 -1.49 -17.81
CA ILE A 122 5.18 -1.46 -16.38
C ILE A 122 6.68 -1.70 -16.21
N MET A 123 7.23 -2.69 -16.93
CA MET A 123 8.66 -3.00 -16.91
C MET A 123 9.54 -1.82 -17.31
N ASP A 124 9.13 -1.04 -18.32
CA ASP A 124 9.86 0.15 -18.78
C ASP A 124 10.02 1.24 -17.72
N ASN A 125 9.12 1.26 -16.73
CA ASN A 125 9.16 2.21 -15.63
C ASN A 125 9.87 1.68 -14.37
N VAL A 126 10.00 0.36 -14.22
CA VAL A 126 10.59 -0.28 -13.02
C VAL A 126 11.99 0.22 -12.70
N ASN A 127 12.84 0.36 -13.71
CA ASN A 127 14.22 0.82 -13.51
C ASN A 127 14.32 2.31 -13.14
N LYS A 128 13.31 3.10 -13.51
CA LYS A 128 13.27 4.55 -13.25
C LYS A 128 12.92 4.87 -11.81
N VAL A 129 12.21 3.98 -11.10
CA VAL A 129 11.74 4.22 -9.72
C VAL A 129 12.83 4.05 -8.66
N ARG A 130 13.99 3.60 -9.04
CA ARG A 130 15.13 3.54 -8.13
C ARG A 130 15.42 4.93 -7.54
N LYS A 131 15.51 5.00 -6.20
CA LYS A 131 15.67 6.23 -5.42
C LYS A 131 14.42 7.13 -5.36
N LEU A 132 13.24 6.63 -5.76
CA LEU A 132 11.99 7.34 -5.50
C LEU A 132 11.75 7.40 -4.00
N VAL A 133 11.61 8.61 -3.46
CA VAL A 133 11.40 8.87 -2.03
C VAL A 133 9.98 9.35 -1.80
N PHE A 134 9.35 8.82 -0.79
CA PHE A 134 8.11 9.36 -0.22
C PHE A 134 8.44 9.93 1.16
N ALA A 135 8.25 11.21 1.36
CA ALA A 135 8.44 11.89 2.64
C ALA A 135 7.09 12.29 3.23
N GLY A 136 6.90 12.08 4.53
CA GLY A 136 5.64 12.37 5.20
C GLY A 136 5.74 12.20 6.71
N ARG A 137 4.63 11.76 7.34
CA ARG A 137 4.52 11.48 8.77
C ARG A 137 3.91 10.11 9.01
N VAL A 138 4.44 9.36 9.96
CA VAL A 138 3.77 8.19 10.53
C VAL A 138 2.93 8.64 11.71
N ALA A 139 1.61 8.61 11.55
CA ALA A 139 0.67 8.93 12.61
C ALA A 139 0.73 7.88 13.74
N PRO A 140 0.23 8.18 14.96
CA PRO A 140 0.32 7.27 16.10
C PRO A 140 -0.27 5.89 15.86
N ARG A 141 -1.22 5.77 14.95
CA ARG A 141 -1.86 4.50 14.57
C ARG A 141 -1.17 3.78 13.42
N GLY A 142 -0.13 4.38 12.80
CA GLY A 142 0.65 3.76 11.73
C GLY A 142 0.32 4.26 10.31
N GLU A 143 -0.66 5.15 10.14
CA GLU A 143 -0.93 5.72 8.82
C GLU A 143 0.24 6.61 8.37
N PHE A 144 0.71 6.41 7.14
CA PHE A 144 1.65 7.32 6.51
C PHE A 144 0.89 8.45 5.83
N VAL A 145 0.87 9.61 6.45
CA VAL A 145 0.08 10.78 6.06
C VAL A 145 0.95 11.91 5.53
N ASN A 146 0.32 12.84 4.80
CA ASN A 146 1.00 13.97 4.16
C ASN A 146 2.18 13.54 3.27
N ALA A 147 2.05 12.37 2.67
CA ALA A 147 3.10 11.78 1.85
C ALA A 147 3.27 12.54 0.53
N LEU A 148 4.49 12.98 0.27
CA LEU A 148 4.90 13.61 -0.98
C LEU A 148 5.96 12.73 -1.64
N ALA A 149 5.73 12.37 -2.90
CA ALA A 149 6.74 11.68 -3.70
C ALA A 149 7.74 12.68 -4.28
N SER A 150 9.01 12.32 -4.30
CA SER A 150 10.08 13.13 -4.95
C SER A 150 9.84 13.33 -6.44
N ASP A 151 9.12 12.40 -7.08
CA ASP A 151 8.62 12.49 -8.45
C ASP A 151 7.19 11.90 -8.50
N SER A 152 6.18 12.77 -8.59
CA SER A 152 4.78 12.36 -8.58
C SER A 152 4.35 11.66 -9.86
N GLY A 153 4.92 12.01 -11.01
CA GLY A 153 4.64 11.37 -12.29
C GLY A 153 5.14 9.94 -12.33
N LEU A 154 6.39 9.74 -11.86
CA LEU A 154 6.99 8.42 -11.74
C LEU A 154 6.24 7.56 -10.72
N ALA A 155 5.90 8.10 -9.53
CA ALA A 155 5.12 7.40 -8.52
C ALA A 155 3.79 6.90 -9.09
N GLN A 156 3.09 7.74 -9.87
CA GLN A 156 1.82 7.38 -10.50
C GLN A 156 1.99 6.25 -11.54
N SER A 157 3.09 6.24 -12.30
CA SER A 157 3.33 5.24 -13.35
C SER A 157 3.54 3.82 -12.80
N VAL A 158 3.97 3.68 -11.55
CA VAL A 158 4.29 2.40 -10.89
C VAL A 158 3.38 2.07 -9.71
N VAL A 159 2.34 2.84 -9.49
CA VAL A 159 1.42 2.68 -8.34
C VAL A 159 0.80 1.28 -8.25
N GLN A 160 0.57 0.61 -9.37
CA GLN A 160 0.05 -0.76 -9.38
C GLN A 160 1.01 -1.75 -8.69
N LEU A 161 2.32 -1.56 -8.87
CA LEU A 161 3.34 -2.38 -8.23
C LEU A 161 3.60 -1.96 -6.79
N LEU A 162 3.78 -0.65 -6.56
CA LEU A 162 4.11 -0.12 -5.23
C LEU A 162 2.96 -0.30 -4.24
N GLY A 163 1.71 -0.25 -4.70
CA GLY A 163 0.56 -0.18 -3.82
C GLY A 163 0.47 1.19 -3.12
N ASN A 164 -0.24 1.22 -2.01
CA ASN A 164 -0.44 2.42 -1.23
C ASN A 164 0.45 2.40 0.03
N PHE A 165 1.50 3.23 0.07
CA PHE A 165 2.35 3.36 1.26
C PHE A 165 1.64 3.94 2.48
N ARG A 166 0.46 4.58 2.31
CA ARG A 166 -0.34 5.09 3.43
C ARG A 166 -0.66 4.00 4.44
N ASP A 167 -0.95 2.80 3.96
CA ASP A 167 -1.35 1.66 4.77
C ASP A 167 -0.25 0.57 4.80
N PHE A 168 1.02 0.98 4.64
CA PHE A 168 2.16 0.06 4.70
C PHE A 168 2.35 -0.53 6.10
N LEU A 169 2.19 0.31 7.12
CA LEU A 169 2.20 -0.13 8.52
C LEU A 169 0.78 -0.54 8.92
N PRO A 170 0.59 -1.67 9.62
CA PRO A 170 -0.70 -2.05 10.18
C PRO A 170 -1.27 -0.98 11.11
N ARG A 171 -2.59 -0.74 11.03
CA ARG A 171 -3.23 0.23 11.94
C ARG A 171 -3.36 -0.34 13.34
N LEU A 172 -2.83 0.36 14.32
CA LEU A 172 -2.94 0.03 15.74
C LEU A 172 -4.15 0.72 16.39
N PRO A 173 -4.64 0.21 17.54
CA PRO A 173 -5.62 0.93 18.37
C PRO A 173 -5.07 2.29 18.80
N ILE A 174 -5.95 3.27 19.02
CA ILE A 174 -5.55 4.63 19.45
C ILE A 174 -4.78 4.62 20.78
N ASP A 175 -5.14 3.71 21.67
CA ASP A 175 -4.48 3.55 22.98
C ASP A 175 -3.21 2.70 22.93
N GLY A 176 -2.79 2.29 21.72
CA GLY A 176 -1.68 1.36 21.47
C GLY A 176 -2.13 -0.11 21.48
N LEU A 177 -1.26 -0.95 20.91
CA LEU A 177 -1.52 -2.37 20.76
C LEU A 177 -1.25 -3.11 22.07
N LYS A 178 -2.27 -3.80 22.59
CA LYS A 178 -2.17 -4.68 23.76
C LYS A 178 -2.44 -6.12 23.32
N PRO A 179 -1.70 -7.11 23.84
CA PRO A 179 -2.03 -8.52 23.62
C PRO A 179 -3.48 -8.82 24.06
N GLY A 180 -4.21 -9.60 23.25
CA GLY A 180 -5.61 -9.93 23.49
C GLY A 180 -6.60 -8.84 23.07
N ALA A 181 -6.16 -7.66 22.62
CA ALA A 181 -7.06 -6.61 22.15
C ALA A 181 -7.72 -6.98 20.82
N ALA A 182 -8.98 -6.56 20.66
CA ALA A 182 -9.69 -6.59 19.37
C ALA A 182 -10.23 -5.19 19.09
N TRP A 183 -10.18 -4.77 17.82
CA TRP A 183 -10.70 -3.46 17.41
C TRP A 183 -11.26 -3.49 16.00
N THR A 184 -12.08 -2.50 15.70
CA THR A 184 -12.69 -2.28 14.39
C THR A 184 -12.32 -0.91 13.89
N ASP A 185 -11.95 -0.82 12.60
CA ASP A 185 -11.72 0.43 11.89
C ASP A 185 -12.66 0.55 10.69
N THR A 186 -13.13 1.77 10.46
CA THR A 186 -13.80 2.14 9.21
C THR A 186 -12.94 3.17 8.50
N VAL A 187 -12.54 2.86 7.27
CA VAL A 187 -11.69 3.73 6.46
C VAL A 187 -12.41 4.06 5.16
N GLU A 188 -12.53 5.35 4.89
CA GLU A 188 -13.01 5.85 3.61
C GLU A 188 -11.85 6.49 2.86
N SER A 189 -11.72 6.16 1.60
CA SER A 189 -10.73 6.76 0.71
C SER A 189 -11.37 7.10 -0.62
N SER A 190 -11.01 8.25 -1.18
CA SER A 190 -11.38 8.66 -2.52
C SER A 190 -10.13 9.01 -3.29
N GLN A 191 -10.10 8.57 -4.53
CA GLN A 191 -9.00 8.84 -5.46
C GLN A 191 -9.55 9.57 -6.66
N LYS A 192 -8.96 10.74 -6.94
CA LYS A 192 -9.26 11.53 -8.12
C LYS A 192 -8.08 11.45 -9.08
N GLY A 193 -8.34 10.88 -10.25
CA GLY A 193 -7.40 10.87 -11.38
C GLY A 193 -7.80 11.88 -12.46
N SER A 194 -7.08 11.91 -13.56
CA SER A 194 -7.42 12.73 -14.73
C SER A 194 -8.77 12.26 -15.33
N GLY A 195 -9.87 12.85 -14.87
CA GLY A 195 -11.21 12.56 -15.37
C GLY A 195 -11.92 11.36 -14.73
N SER A 196 -11.41 10.82 -13.61
CA SER A 196 -12.05 9.72 -12.88
C SER A 196 -12.02 9.95 -11.39
N GLU A 197 -13.01 9.43 -10.70
CA GLU A 197 -13.05 9.36 -9.23
C GLU A 197 -13.48 7.97 -8.81
N VAL A 198 -12.73 7.37 -7.86
CA VAL A 198 -13.04 6.07 -7.27
C VAL A 198 -13.03 6.19 -5.76
N SER A 199 -14.10 5.77 -5.11
CA SER A 199 -14.22 5.71 -3.65
C SER A 199 -14.16 4.27 -3.17
N ARG A 200 -13.56 4.07 -2.00
CA ARG A 200 -13.52 2.78 -1.29
C ARG A 200 -13.87 3.01 0.17
N ARG A 201 -14.83 2.24 0.67
CA ARG A 201 -15.15 2.15 2.09
C ARG A 201 -14.79 0.77 2.59
N THR A 202 -13.93 0.71 3.60
CA THR A 202 -13.40 -0.52 4.19
C THR A 202 -13.81 -0.60 5.66
N ILE A 203 -14.28 -1.75 6.09
CA ILE A 203 -14.46 -2.12 7.51
C ILE A 203 -13.45 -3.21 7.80
N ALA A 204 -12.54 -2.94 8.73
CA ALA A 204 -11.48 -3.86 9.14
C ALA A 204 -11.69 -4.30 10.59
N LEU A 205 -11.58 -5.59 10.84
CA LEU A 205 -11.58 -6.23 12.15
C LEU A 205 -10.19 -6.74 12.42
N SER A 206 -9.62 -6.41 13.57
CA SER A 206 -8.26 -6.83 13.94
C SER A 206 -8.25 -7.42 15.35
N THR A 207 -7.42 -8.42 15.56
CA THR A 207 -7.24 -9.08 16.85
C THR A 207 -5.75 -9.27 17.09
N ALA A 208 -5.28 -8.83 18.25
CA ALA A 208 -3.92 -9.05 18.73
C ALA A 208 -3.85 -10.38 19.48
N ALA A 209 -2.94 -11.25 19.08
CA ALA A 209 -2.63 -12.45 19.86
C ALA A 209 -1.77 -12.11 21.11
N GLY A 210 -1.33 -13.13 21.82
CA GLY A 210 -0.33 -12.98 22.89
C GLY A 210 1.05 -12.60 22.33
N TRP A 211 1.98 -12.44 23.27
CA TRP A 211 3.38 -12.24 22.94
C TRP A 211 3.99 -13.51 22.33
N GLU A 212 4.75 -13.35 21.26
CA GLU A 212 5.55 -14.41 20.63
C GLU A 212 6.92 -13.89 20.22
N ASP A 213 7.85 -14.78 19.93
CA ASP A 213 9.18 -14.41 19.42
C ASP A 213 9.22 -14.56 17.90
N ARG A 214 9.60 -13.48 17.21
CA ARG A 214 9.77 -13.45 15.77
C ARG A 214 11.06 -12.75 15.40
N LEU A 215 11.88 -13.39 14.56
CA LEU A 215 13.20 -12.88 14.16
C LEU A 215 14.07 -12.50 15.37
N GLY A 216 14.03 -13.31 16.45
CA GLY A 216 14.76 -13.03 17.68
C GLY A 216 14.24 -11.84 18.49
N THR A 217 13.07 -11.30 18.13
CA THR A 217 12.47 -10.13 18.78
C THR A 217 11.10 -10.47 19.34
N ARG A 218 10.83 -10.04 20.57
CA ARG A 218 9.52 -10.15 21.20
C ARG A 218 8.49 -9.35 20.45
N SER A 219 7.39 -9.94 20.01
CA SER A 219 6.41 -9.33 19.14
C SER A 219 4.98 -9.72 19.48
N VAL A 220 4.02 -8.94 19.00
CA VAL A 220 2.59 -9.26 19.03
C VAL A 220 2.16 -9.59 17.60
N ARG A 221 1.51 -10.74 17.42
CA ARG A 221 0.87 -11.12 16.17
C ARG A 221 -0.50 -10.47 16.09
N VAL A 222 -0.76 -9.74 15.02
CA VAL A 222 -2.06 -9.13 14.71
C VAL A 222 -2.67 -9.85 13.52
N ALA A 223 -3.82 -10.50 13.73
CA ALA A 223 -4.63 -11.05 12.66
C ALA A 223 -5.72 -10.06 12.28
N GLY A 224 -5.95 -9.86 10.99
CA GLY A 224 -6.95 -8.94 10.47
C GLY A 224 -7.82 -9.57 9.39
N SER A 225 -9.07 -9.14 9.33
CA SER A 225 -9.97 -9.37 8.21
C SER A 225 -10.63 -8.05 7.83
N GLN A 226 -10.98 -7.90 6.56
CA GLN A 226 -11.65 -6.70 6.07
C GLN A 226 -12.70 -7.03 5.03
N THR A 227 -13.72 -6.19 5.00
CA THR A 227 -14.69 -6.13 3.91
C THR A 227 -14.70 -4.72 3.35
N TYR A 228 -14.90 -4.58 2.05
CA TYR A 228 -14.96 -3.26 1.45
C TYR A 228 -15.88 -3.20 0.23
N ARG A 229 -16.34 -1.99 -0.04
CA ARG A 229 -17.07 -1.64 -1.25
C ARG A 229 -16.27 -0.62 -2.04
N VAL A 230 -16.36 -0.73 -3.36
CA VAL A 230 -15.73 0.20 -4.31
C VAL A 230 -16.81 0.73 -5.22
N ALA A 231 -16.82 2.04 -5.45
CA ALA A 231 -17.69 2.69 -6.41
C ALA A 231 -16.94 3.85 -7.06
N GLY A 232 -17.22 4.11 -8.32
CA GLY A 232 -16.58 5.21 -9.02
C GLY A 232 -17.00 5.29 -10.47
N GLY A 233 -16.36 6.20 -11.19
CA GLY A 233 -16.58 6.39 -12.61
C GLY A 233 -15.72 7.50 -13.16
N GLY A 234 -15.90 7.76 -14.44
CA GLY A 234 -15.13 8.80 -15.12
C GLY A 234 -15.08 8.62 -16.62
N LYS A 235 -13.99 9.09 -17.21
CA LYS A 235 -13.69 8.89 -18.63
C LYS A 235 -12.30 8.28 -18.78
N ASN A 236 -12.19 7.29 -19.65
CA ASN A 236 -10.93 6.74 -20.09
C ASN A 236 -10.85 6.87 -21.62
N ALA A 237 -9.81 7.52 -22.15
CA ALA A 237 -9.68 7.85 -23.57
C ALA A 237 -10.95 8.49 -24.16
N GLY A 238 -11.62 9.38 -23.40
CA GLY A 238 -12.86 10.06 -23.78
C GLY A 238 -14.14 9.23 -23.59
N GLN A 239 -14.05 7.93 -23.33
CA GLN A 239 -15.18 7.04 -23.12
C GLN A 239 -15.60 7.02 -21.63
N PRO A 240 -16.88 7.28 -21.29
CA PRO A 240 -17.35 7.19 -19.93
C PRO A 240 -17.36 5.74 -19.44
N PHE A 241 -17.06 5.55 -18.15
CA PHE A 241 -17.21 4.29 -17.47
C PHE A 241 -17.76 4.46 -16.05
N GLU A 242 -18.38 3.43 -15.55
CA GLU A 242 -18.81 3.28 -14.17
C GLU A 242 -18.15 2.04 -13.57
N LEU A 243 -17.75 2.12 -12.31
CA LEU A 243 -17.13 1.03 -11.57
C LEU A 243 -17.92 0.79 -10.28
N SER A 244 -18.26 -0.46 -10.01
CA SER A 244 -18.82 -0.85 -8.73
C SER A 244 -18.34 -2.25 -8.34
N GLY A 245 -18.24 -2.51 -7.03
CA GLY A 245 -17.84 -3.83 -6.57
C GLY A 245 -17.66 -3.92 -5.07
N ALA A 246 -17.29 -5.12 -4.64
CA ALA A 246 -17.02 -5.43 -3.26
C ALA A 246 -15.86 -6.42 -3.16
N GLY A 247 -15.23 -6.45 -1.99
CA GLY A 247 -14.15 -7.37 -1.73
C GLY A 247 -14.00 -7.71 -0.27
N THR A 248 -13.18 -8.72 -0.04
CA THR A 248 -12.77 -9.17 1.29
C THR A 248 -11.25 -9.30 1.32
N GLY A 249 -10.69 -9.17 2.50
CA GLY A 249 -9.26 -9.40 2.69
C GLY A 249 -8.98 -9.98 4.06
N SER A 250 -7.82 -10.59 4.20
CA SER A 250 -7.32 -11.07 5.48
C SER A 250 -5.80 -11.02 5.50
N GLY A 251 -5.24 -11.03 6.70
CA GLY A 251 -3.79 -11.03 6.82
C GLY A 251 -3.32 -11.16 8.25
N VAL A 252 -2.02 -11.23 8.38
CA VAL A 252 -1.31 -11.29 9.64
C VAL A 252 -0.14 -10.33 9.59
N ALA A 253 0.06 -9.57 10.66
CA ALA A 253 1.18 -8.66 10.84
C ALA A 253 1.87 -8.93 12.18
N TYR A 254 3.13 -8.54 12.30
CA TYR A 254 3.93 -8.72 13.51
C TYR A 254 4.53 -7.37 13.91
N ILE A 255 4.24 -6.97 15.14
CA ILE A 255 4.74 -5.70 15.70
C ILE A 255 5.62 -6.04 16.90
N ALA A 256 6.86 -5.60 16.86
CA ALA A 256 7.82 -5.79 17.94
C ALA A 256 7.42 -4.99 19.20
N ALA A 257 7.89 -5.42 20.35
CA ALA A 257 7.65 -4.73 21.63
C ALA A 257 8.14 -3.28 21.63
N ASP A 258 9.13 -2.95 20.82
CA ASP A 258 9.67 -1.60 20.63
C ASP A 258 8.95 -0.79 19.53
N GLY A 259 7.87 -1.32 18.95
CA GLY A 259 7.06 -0.65 17.94
C GLY A 259 7.53 -0.84 16.51
N ARG A 260 8.56 -1.62 16.23
CA ARG A 260 8.99 -1.92 14.87
C ARG A 260 8.00 -2.87 14.18
N TYR A 261 7.71 -2.63 12.92
CA TYR A 261 6.96 -3.56 12.07
C TYR A 261 7.88 -4.67 11.58
N LEU A 262 7.59 -5.93 11.90
CA LEU A 262 8.41 -7.09 11.51
C LEU A 262 7.90 -7.81 10.27
N GLY A 263 7.00 -7.16 9.51
CA GLY A 263 6.43 -7.73 8.30
C GLY A 263 5.12 -8.48 8.53
N GLY A 264 4.62 -9.11 7.47
CA GLY A 264 3.33 -9.80 7.48
C GLY A 264 2.93 -10.34 6.11
N GLU A 265 1.75 -10.95 6.06
CA GLU A 265 1.17 -11.53 4.85
C GLU A 265 -0.29 -11.08 4.75
N PHE A 266 -0.71 -10.68 3.54
CA PHE A 266 -2.05 -10.16 3.28
C PHE A 266 -2.56 -10.71 1.96
N GLN A 267 -3.86 -10.99 1.91
CA GLN A 267 -4.56 -11.38 0.70
C GLN A 267 -5.88 -10.63 0.62
N ASP A 268 -6.17 -10.06 -0.55
CA ASP A 268 -7.44 -9.41 -0.88
C ASP A 268 -8.04 -10.06 -2.11
N SER A 269 -9.37 -10.20 -2.12
CA SER A 269 -10.15 -10.63 -3.28
C SER A 269 -11.26 -9.61 -3.53
N THR A 270 -11.37 -9.13 -4.77
CA THR A 270 -12.33 -8.11 -5.18
C THR A 270 -13.08 -8.61 -6.41
N THR A 271 -14.40 -8.47 -6.39
CA THR A 271 -15.24 -8.62 -7.58
C THR A 271 -15.74 -7.24 -7.98
N LEU A 272 -15.43 -6.83 -9.21
CA LEU A 272 -15.80 -5.53 -9.77
C LEU A 272 -16.69 -5.74 -10.99
N THR A 273 -17.53 -4.76 -11.28
CA THR A 273 -18.23 -4.60 -12.55
C THR A 273 -17.85 -3.26 -13.14
N VAL A 274 -17.26 -3.28 -14.33
CA VAL A 274 -16.99 -2.09 -15.13
C VAL A 274 -18.08 -1.97 -16.20
N ARG A 275 -18.87 -0.90 -16.12
CA ARG A 275 -19.90 -0.60 -17.11
C ARG A 275 -19.38 0.43 -18.10
N LEU A 276 -19.65 0.21 -19.37
CA LEU A 276 -19.35 1.10 -20.48
C LEU A 276 -20.69 1.58 -21.07
N PRO A 277 -21.29 2.65 -20.53
CA PRO A 277 -22.68 3.02 -20.85
C PRO A 277 -22.92 3.27 -22.35
N VAL A 278 -21.96 3.90 -23.04
CA VAL A 278 -22.07 4.18 -24.49
C VAL A 278 -22.11 2.89 -25.32
N GLN A 279 -21.49 1.84 -24.84
CA GLN A 279 -21.40 0.55 -25.55
C GLN A 279 -22.45 -0.45 -25.06
N GLY A 280 -23.17 -0.14 -23.97
CA GLY A 280 -24.13 -1.05 -23.35
C GLY A 280 -23.49 -2.32 -22.76
N VAL A 281 -22.20 -2.29 -22.45
CA VAL A 281 -21.42 -3.45 -22.00
C VAL A 281 -21.13 -3.35 -20.52
N ALA A 282 -21.24 -4.47 -19.81
CA ALA A 282 -20.78 -4.67 -18.44
C ALA A 282 -19.71 -5.77 -18.41
N VAL A 283 -18.53 -5.45 -17.90
CA VAL A 283 -17.40 -6.35 -17.81
C VAL A 283 -17.20 -6.76 -16.35
N PRO A 284 -17.46 -8.00 -15.97
CA PRO A 284 -17.08 -8.51 -14.66
C PRO A 284 -15.58 -8.74 -14.58
N VAL A 285 -14.99 -8.32 -13.45
CA VAL A 285 -13.56 -8.41 -13.18
C VAL A 285 -13.37 -9.00 -11.79
N ILE A 286 -12.55 -10.02 -11.68
CA ILE A 286 -12.09 -10.59 -10.41
C ILE A 286 -10.62 -10.20 -10.25
N GLN A 287 -10.28 -9.72 -9.07
CA GLN A 287 -8.92 -9.31 -8.74
C GLN A 287 -8.51 -9.94 -7.42
N VAL A 288 -7.40 -10.66 -7.42
CA VAL A 288 -6.81 -11.22 -6.19
C VAL A 288 -5.42 -10.64 -6.02
N THR A 289 -5.20 -9.99 -4.88
CA THR A 289 -3.88 -9.44 -4.52
C THR A 289 -3.32 -10.24 -3.36
N ARG A 290 -2.05 -10.64 -3.46
CA ARG A 290 -1.27 -11.21 -2.35
C ARG A 290 -0.06 -10.35 -2.10
N THR A 291 0.18 -10.03 -0.84
CA THR A 291 1.32 -9.19 -0.43
C THR A 291 2.01 -9.84 0.75
N THR A 292 3.30 -10.06 0.63
CA THR A 292 4.17 -10.49 1.73
C THR A 292 5.17 -9.39 2.01
N VAL A 293 5.34 -9.02 3.26
CA VAL A 293 6.34 -8.03 3.71
C VAL A 293 7.30 -8.74 4.65
N ALA A 294 8.59 -8.67 4.36
CA ALA A 294 9.63 -9.23 5.21
C ALA A 294 10.73 -8.19 5.48
N VAL A 295 11.23 -8.16 6.71
CA VAL A 295 12.39 -7.34 7.10
C VAL A 295 13.64 -7.98 6.53
N LEU A 296 14.52 -7.16 5.97
CA LEU A 296 15.85 -7.56 5.53
C LEU A 296 16.87 -7.28 6.64
N PRO A 297 17.90 -8.13 6.78
CA PRO A 297 19.00 -7.90 7.71
C PRO A 297 19.80 -6.65 7.39
#